data_30c62d1df9f691d1958c704f86e435e9
#
_entry.id   30c62d1df9f691d1958c704f86e435e9
#
_cell.length_a   1.000
_cell.length_b   1.000
_cell.length_c   1.000
_cell.angle_alpha   90.00
_cell.angle_beta   90.00
_cell.angle_gamma   90.00
#
_symmetry.space_group_name_H-M   'P 1'
#
loop_
_entity.id
_entity.type
_entity.pdbx_description
1 polymer ?
#
loop_
_entity_poly.entity_id
_entity_poly.type
_entity_poly.pdbx_seq_one_letter_code
_entity_poly.pdbx_strand_id
1 'polypeptide(L)'
;FGICAEEMEDKGDDQQKLKLDGKEYYIGRTVQPIMAAAKNILAAEDAGNPAVFYFTLGQGELLLLPFSLEPTFYSQAEAVKLLLGKIGVKPYISGAKRLRIIPKQNGKAVALNPNPVAAAEEVYLGDRRVAVSLEPYEYAIL
;
A
#
# COMPACT_ATOMS: atom_id res chain seq x y z
N PHE A 1 -17.77 -10.27 -13.99
CA PHE A 1 -16.55 -10.35 -13.18
C PHE A 1 -16.20 -11.78 -12.73
N GLY A 2 -17.11 -12.77 -12.74
CA GLY A 2 -16.82 -14.15 -12.31
C GLY A 2 -16.41 -14.28 -10.83
N ILE A 3 -16.79 -13.31 -10.00
CA ILE A 3 -16.61 -13.35 -8.55
C ILE A 3 -17.99 -13.54 -7.93
N CYS A 4 -18.16 -14.64 -7.22
CA CYS A 4 -19.31 -14.85 -6.34
C CYS A 4 -18.80 -14.74 -4.90
N ALA A 5 -19.39 -13.86 -4.10
CA ALA A 5 -19.24 -13.90 -2.65
C ALA A 5 -20.32 -14.87 -2.15
N GLU A 6 -19.92 -15.98 -1.58
CA GLU A 6 -20.82 -16.79 -0.77
C GLU A 6 -20.76 -16.30 0.65
N GLU A 7 -21.11 -16.51 1.63
CA GLU A 7 -21.24 -15.99 2.99
C GLU A 7 -20.06 -15.13 3.47
N MET A 8 -20.37 -14.01 4.08
CA MET A 8 -19.42 -13.26 4.89
C MET A 8 -19.23 -14.01 6.21
N GLU A 9 -18.14 -14.72 6.35
CA GLU A 9 -17.73 -15.25 7.63
C GLU A 9 -17.08 -14.14 8.46
N ASP A 10 -17.76 -13.64 9.48
CA ASP A 10 -17.17 -12.75 10.45
C ASP A 10 -16.22 -13.56 11.35
N LYS A 11 -14.94 -13.54 11.03
CA LYS A 11 -13.91 -14.26 11.82
C LYS A 11 -13.54 -13.51 13.12
N GLY A 12 -14.30 -12.48 13.50
CA GLY A 12 -14.07 -11.73 14.72
C GLY A 12 -12.81 -10.83 14.64
N ASP A 13 -12.21 -10.57 15.81
CA ASP A 13 -10.99 -9.74 15.95
C ASP A 13 -9.70 -10.54 15.72
N ASP A 14 -9.77 -11.77 15.25
CA ASP A 14 -8.59 -12.56 14.92
C ASP A 14 -7.81 -11.86 13.82
N GLN A 15 -6.59 -11.50 14.13
CA GLN A 15 -5.68 -10.80 13.24
C GLN A 15 -5.32 -11.73 12.07
N GLN A 16 -5.95 -11.51 10.95
CA GLN A 16 -5.65 -12.25 9.73
C GLN A 16 -4.37 -11.71 9.08
N LYS A 17 -3.67 -12.58 8.38
CA LYS A 17 -2.43 -12.25 7.71
C LYS A 17 -2.54 -12.48 6.22
N LEU A 18 -2.03 -11.50 5.47
CA LEU A 18 -1.84 -11.58 4.04
C LEU A 18 -0.39 -12.00 3.74
N LYS A 19 -0.20 -13.09 3.01
CA LYS A 19 1.11 -13.48 2.48
C LYS A 19 1.33 -12.83 1.12
N LEU A 20 2.36 -11.98 1.02
CA LEU A 20 2.72 -11.26 -0.19
C LEU A 20 4.25 -11.24 -0.33
N ASP A 21 4.76 -11.82 -1.43
CA ASP A 21 6.20 -11.93 -1.72
C ASP A 21 7.03 -12.53 -0.57
N GLY A 22 6.49 -13.57 0.09
CA GLY A 22 7.16 -14.26 1.19
C GLY A 22 7.14 -13.55 2.53
N LYS A 23 6.46 -12.41 2.63
CA LYS A 23 6.23 -11.67 3.88
C LYS A 23 4.78 -11.77 4.31
N GLU A 24 4.56 -11.64 5.62
CA GLU A 24 3.24 -11.60 6.23
C GLU A 24 2.89 -10.17 6.66
N TYR A 25 1.66 -9.77 6.36
CA TYR A 25 1.10 -8.47 6.71
C TYR A 25 -0.22 -8.68 7.43
N TYR A 26 -0.40 -8.02 8.57
CA TYR A 26 -1.70 -8.03 9.25
C TYR A 26 -2.72 -7.23 8.45
N ILE A 27 -3.91 -7.80 8.28
CA ILE A 27 -5.04 -7.19 7.59
C ILE A 27 -6.26 -7.13 8.51
N GLY A 28 -7.21 -6.27 8.17
CA GLY A 28 -8.49 -6.22 8.87
C GLY A 28 -9.43 -7.36 8.46
N ARG A 29 -10.71 -7.23 8.81
CA ARG A 29 -11.73 -8.22 8.47
C ARG A 29 -11.71 -8.57 6.99
N THR A 30 -11.67 -9.86 6.70
CA THR A 30 -11.82 -10.35 5.33
C THR A 30 -13.26 -10.72 5.05
N VAL A 31 -13.73 -10.27 3.89
CA VAL A 31 -14.86 -10.89 3.21
C VAL A 31 -14.26 -11.99 2.34
N GLN A 32 -14.61 -13.25 2.56
CA GLN A 32 -14.15 -14.34 1.70
C GLN A 32 -14.89 -14.32 0.36
N PRO A 33 -14.29 -13.89 -0.73
CA PRO A 33 -14.83 -14.13 -2.06
C PRO A 33 -14.46 -15.56 -2.48
N ILE A 34 -15.42 -16.33 -2.85
CA ILE A 34 -15.31 -17.77 -2.96
C ILE A 34 -14.84 -18.27 -4.31
N MET A 35 -14.93 -17.50 -5.35
CA MET A 35 -14.50 -17.97 -6.67
C MET A 35 -13.87 -16.86 -7.51
N ALA A 36 -12.55 -16.94 -7.66
CA ALA A 36 -11.86 -16.30 -8.77
C ALA A 36 -11.08 -17.35 -9.56
N ALA A 37 -10.97 -17.17 -10.86
CA ALA A 37 -10.05 -17.99 -11.63
C ALA A 37 -8.63 -17.84 -11.05
N ALA A 38 -7.92 -18.95 -10.87
CA ALA A 38 -6.61 -18.97 -10.19
C ALA A 38 -5.59 -17.96 -10.76
N LYS A 39 -5.69 -17.66 -12.05
CA LYS A 39 -4.85 -16.65 -12.73
C LYS A 39 -5.05 -15.20 -12.23
N ASN A 40 -6.11 -14.94 -11.51
CA ASN A 40 -6.46 -13.60 -11.02
C ASN A 40 -6.09 -13.41 -9.53
N ILE A 41 -5.39 -14.35 -8.94
CA ILE A 41 -4.99 -14.32 -7.52
C ILE A 41 -3.58 -13.76 -7.43
N LEU A 42 -3.39 -12.66 -6.70
CA LEU A 42 -2.08 -12.05 -6.44
C LEU A 42 -1.49 -12.40 -5.08
N ALA A 43 -2.33 -12.71 -4.11
CA ALA A 43 -1.90 -13.04 -2.76
C ALA A 43 -2.94 -13.95 -2.07
N ALA A 44 -2.50 -14.66 -1.05
CA ALA A 44 -3.35 -15.49 -0.21
C ALA A 44 -3.24 -15.07 1.26
N GLU A 45 -4.30 -15.29 2.02
CA GLU A 45 -4.27 -15.18 3.47
C GLU A 45 -3.50 -16.35 4.12
N ASP A 46 -3.36 -16.33 5.43
CA ASP A 46 -2.62 -17.33 6.21
C ASP A 46 -3.14 -18.76 6.02
N ALA A 47 -4.46 -18.92 5.84
CA ALA A 47 -5.09 -20.21 5.55
C ALA A 47 -4.92 -20.69 4.10
N GLY A 48 -4.24 -19.92 3.25
CA GLY A 48 -4.07 -20.24 1.84
C GLY A 48 -5.25 -19.89 0.94
N ASN A 49 -6.30 -19.27 1.49
CA ASN A 49 -7.43 -18.78 0.71
C ASN A 49 -7.05 -17.54 -0.10
N PRO A 50 -7.60 -17.39 -1.32
CA PRO A 50 -7.35 -16.19 -2.10
C PRO A 50 -7.85 -14.94 -1.40
N ALA A 51 -7.01 -13.92 -1.30
CA ALA A 51 -7.33 -12.68 -0.62
C ALA A 51 -7.15 -11.43 -1.49
N VAL A 52 -6.43 -11.49 -2.59
CA VAL A 52 -6.22 -10.36 -3.49
C VAL A 52 -6.49 -10.80 -4.92
N PHE A 53 -7.40 -10.11 -5.58
CA PHE A 53 -7.82 -10.41 -6.94
C PHE A 53 -7.44 -9.29 -7.89
N TYR A 54 -6.95 -9.68 -9.05
CA TYR A 54 -6.52 -8.77 -10.10
C TYR A 54 -7.29 -9.07 -11.39
N PHE A 55 -7.79 -8.01 -12.03
CA PHE A 55 -8.56 -8.10 -13.27
C PHE A 55 -8.11 -7.04 -14.27
N THR A 56 -8.12 -7.41 -15.53
CA THR A 56 -8.00 -6.45 -16.63
C THR A 56 -9.40 -6.13 -17.17
N LEU A 57 -9.72 -4.86 -17.30
CA LEU A 57 -10.99 -4.34 -17.78
C LEU A 57 -10.77 -3.38 -18.93
N GLY A 58 -10.87 -3.86 -20.15
CA GLY A 58 -10.52 -3.05 -21.34
C GLY A 58 -9.06 -2.63 -21.27
N GLN A 59 -8.81 -1.33 -21.20
CA GLN A 59 -7.47 -0.74 -21.04
C GLN A 59 -7.11 -0.46 -19.57
N GLY A 60 -7.99 -0.75 -18.65
CA GLY A 60 -7.80 -0.52 -17.22
C GLY A 60 -7.53 -1.79 -16.44
N GLU A 61 -7.11 -1.61 -15.21
CA GLU A 61 -6.82 -2.68 -14.25
C GLU A 61 -7.60 -2.46 -12.97
N LEU A 62 -8.10 -3.53 -12.38
CA LEU A 62 -8.81 -3.53 -11.12
C LEU A 62 -8.10 -4.43 -10.12
N LEU A 63 -7.79 -3.90 -8.97
CA LEU A 63 -7.33 -4.64 -7.81
C LEU A 63 -8.48 -4.69 -6.80
N LEU A 64 -8.97 -5.89 -6.50
CA LEU A 64 -10.02 -6.09 -5.52
C LEU A 64 -9.42 -6.66 -4.22
N LEU A 65 -9.61 -5.94 -3.15
CA LEU A 65 -9.21 -6.30 -1.79
C LEU A 65 -10.47 -6.54 -0.97
N PRO A 66 -10.84 -7.79 -0.68
CA PRO A 66 -12.04 -8.10 0.12
C PRO A 66 -11.79 -7.99 1.62
N PHE A 67 -10.87 -7.15 2.03
CA PHE A 67 -10.52 -6.88 3.42
C PHE A 67 -10.23 -5.39 3.63
N SER A 68 -10.28 -4.95 4.87
CA SER A 68 -9.92 -3.57 5.20
C SER A 68 -8.41 -3.42 5.39
N LEU A 69 -7.87 -2.33 4.85
CA LEU A 69 -6.52 -1.86 5.12
C LEU A 69 -6.58 -0.48 5.75
N GLU A 70 -5.90 -0.32 6.86
CA GLU A 70 -5.72 0.99 7.49
C GLU A 70 -4.30 1.49 7.21
N PRO A 71 -4.11 2.39 6.24
CA PRO A 71 -2.79 2.87 5.83
C PRO A 71 -2.02 3.61 6.93
N THR A 72 -2.67 3.90 8.05
CA THR A 72 -2.03 4.45 9.26
C THR A 72 -1.07 3.46 9.91
N PHE A 73 -1.28 2.16 9.75
CA PHE A 73 -0.35 1.14 10.18
C PHE A 73 0.74 0.91 9.15
N TYR A 74 1.99 1.03 9.56
CA TYR A 74 3.16 0.93 8.67
C TYR A 74 3.18 -0.35 7.83
N SER A 75 2.91 -1.50 8.45
CA SER A 75 2.88 -2.79 7.75
C SER A 75 1.81 -2.84 6.66
N GLN A 76 0.63 -2.28 6.92
CA GLN A 76 -0.46 -2.24 5.95
C GLN A 76 -0.17 -1.25 4.82
N ALA A 77 0.47 -0.11 5.12
CA ALA A 77 0.93 0.82 4.09
C ALA A 77 1.98 0.18 3.16
N GLU A 78 2.87 -0.67 3.68
CA GLU A 78 3.81 -1.44 2.86
C GLU A 78 3.10 -2.46 1.96
N ALA A 79 2.11 -3.19 2.48
CA ALA A 79 1.31 -4.12 1.68
C ALA A 79 0.61 -3.40 0.52
N VAL A 80 -0.01 -2.24 0.79
CA VAL A 80 -0.63 -1.41 -0.28
C VAL A 80 0.38 -1.02 -1.35
N LYS A 81 1.56 -0.56 -0.96
CA LYS A 81 2.63 -0.20 -1.93
C LYS A 81 3.03 -1.38 -2.81
N LEU A 82 3.21 -2.56 -2.22
CA LEU A 82 3.56 -3.76 -2.97
C LEU A 82 2.45 -4.17 -3.94
N LEU A 83 1.20 -4.14 -3.49
CA LEU A 83 0.04 -4.48 -4.33
C LEU A 83 -0.11 -3.51 -5.50
N LEU A 84 0.00 -2.20 -5.25
CA LEU A 84 -0.02 -1.19 -6.31
C LEU A 84 1.15 -1.36 -7.28
N GLY A 85 2.33 -1.71 -6.79
CA GLY A 85 3.49 -2.01 -7.62
C GLY A 85 3.27 -3.20 -8.56
N LYS A 86 2.53 -4.23 -8.13
CA LYS A 86 2.21 -5.41 -8.96
C LYS A 86 1.32 -5.08 -10.16
N ILE A 87 0.50 -4.04 -10.06
CA ILE A 87 -0.33 -3.52 -11.16
C ILE A 87 0.31 -2.31 -11.86
N GLY A 88 1.63 -2.12 -11.69
CA GLY A 88 2.38 -1.08 -12.39
C GLY A 88 2.21 0.34 -11.85
N VAL A 89 1.45 0.53 -10.77
CA VAL A 89 1.31 1.85 -10.13
C VAL A 89 2.54 2.16 -9.31
N LYS A 90 3.28 3.20 -9.71
CA LYS A 90 4.42 3.72 -8.95
C LYS A 90 3.97 4.87 -8.07
N PRO A 91 4.30 4.89 -6.77
CA PRO A 91 4.00 6.03 -5.93
C PRO A 91 4.81 7.24 -6.43
N TYR A 92 4.14 8.40 -6.55
CA TYR A 92 4.84 9.64 -6.91
C TYR A 92 5.86 10.07 -5.84
N ILE A 93 5.57 9.77 -4.58
CA ILE A 93 6.47 10.04 -3.45
C ILE A 93 6.85 8.72 -2.81
N SER A 94 8.16 8.49 -2.65
CA SER A 94 8.69 7.34 -1.92
C SER A 94 10.00 7.67 -1.22
N GLY A 95 10.46 6.80 -0.32
CA GLY A 95 11.70 6.96 0.43
C GLY A 95 11.54 7.72 1.76
N ALA A 96 10.54 8.58 1.91
CA ALA A 96 10.31 9.30 3.15
C ALA A 96 9.80 8.36 4.27
N LYS A 97 10.46 8.39 5.43
CA LYS A 97 10.10 7.61 6.62
C LYS A 97 9.75 8.52 7.80
N ARG A 98 10.59 9.51 8.06
CA ARG A 98 10.45 10.49 9.15
C ARG A 98 9.99 11.86 8.65
N LEU A 99 10.33 12.20 7.41
CA LEU A 99 9.89 13.43 6.78
C LEU A 99 8.48 13.26 6.19
N ARG A 100 7.68 14.30 6.29
CA ARG A 100 6.40 14.40 5.59
C ARG A 100 6.61 15.15 4.28
N ILE A 101 6.30 14.51 3.17
CA ILE A 101 6.42 15.11 1.84
C ILE A 101 5.02 15.43 1.31
N ILE A 102 4.79 16.68 0.98
CA ILE A 102 3.51 17.19 0.47
C ILE A 102 3.71 17.62 -0.97
N PRO A 103 3.13 16.89 -1.94
CA PRO A 103 3.25 17.27 -3.34
C PRO A 103 2.53 18.61 -3.61
N LYS A 104 3.12 19.39 -4.48
CA LYS A 104 2.58 20.64 -5.00
C LYS A 104 2.42 20.54 -6.51
N GLN A 105 1.78 21.54 -7.10
CA GLN A 105 1.69 21.62 -8.54
C GLN A 105 3.08 21.79 -9.19
N ASN A 106 3.18 21.46 -10.49
CA ASN A 106 4.39 21.64 -11.29
C ASN A 106 5.61 20.81 -10.82
N GLY A 107 5.39 19.63 -10.26
CA GLY A 107 6.48 18.73 -9.86
C GLY A 107 7.28 19.21 -8.64
N LYS A 108 6.80 20.22 -7.93
CA LYS A 108 7.37 20.67 -6.66
C LYS A 108 6.78 19.88 -5.50
N ALA A 109 7.49 19.89 -4.37
CA ALA A 109 7.01 19.34 -3.11
C ALA A 109 7.49 20.19 -1.95
N VAL A 110 6.81 20.10 -0.80
CA VAL A 110 7.29 20.62 0.47
C VAL A 110 7.70 19.43 1.33
N ALA A 111 8.93 19.42 1.80
CA ALA A 111 9.38 18.51 2.84
C ALA A 111 9.25 19.19 4.20
N LEU A 112 8.70 18.49 5.17
CA LEU A 112 8.54 18.94 6.55
C LEU A 112 9.12 17.89 7.49
N ASN A 113 9.92 18.31 8.44
CA ASN A 113 10.32 17.48 9.57
C ASN A 113 9.40 17.74 10.78
N PRO A 114 8.42 16.87 11.06
CA PRO A 114 7.53 17.07 12.21
C PRO A 114 8.12 16.59 13.52
N ASN A 115 9.37 16.14 13.53
CA ASN A 115 10.01 15.49 14.67
C ASN A 115 10.90 16.46 15.46
N PRO A 116 11.14 16.21 16.77
CA PRO A 116 12.02 17.02 17.60
C PRO A 116 13.50 16.72 17.38
N VAL A 117 13.86 15.90 16.40
CA VAL A 117 15.23 15.55 16.02
C VAL A 117 15.45 15.79 14.54
N ALA A 118 16.67 16.14 14.16
CA ALA A 118 17.04 16.32 12.76
C ALA A 118 16.80 15.02 11.96
N ALA A 119 16.38 15.16 10.71
CA ALA A 119 16.12 14.05 9.81
C ALA A 119 16.81 14.29 8.47
N ALA A 120 17.56 13.29 8.01
CA ALA A 120 18.16 13.26 6.68
C ALA A 120 17.69 12.01 5.95
N GLU A 121 17.07 12.18 4.80
CA GLU A 121 16.48 11.11 4.00
C GLU A 121 16.67 11.37 2.51
N GLU A 122 16.69 10.28 1.76
CA GLU A 122 16.54 10.33 0.30
C GLU A 122 15.09 10.08 -0.06
N VAL A 123 14.50 11.02 -0.76
CA VAL A 123 13.13 10.93 -1.23
C VAL A 123 13.08 10.92 -2.75
N TYR A 124 12.10 10.25 -3.29
CA TYR A 124 11.84 10.21 -4.73
C TYR A 124 10.55 10.97 -5.00
N LEU A 125 10.61 11.87 -5.97
CA LEU A 125 9.47 12.59 -6.52
C LEU A 125 9.31 12.16 -7.98
N GLY A 126 8.48 11.17 -8.23
CA GLY A 126 8.51 10.43 -9.48
C GLY A 126 9.87 9.74 -9.64
N ASP A 127 10.56 10.03 -10.75
CA ASP A 127 11.89 9.47 -11.03
C ASP A 127 13.04 10.36 -10.48
N ARG A 128 12.73 11.52 -9.91
CA ARG A 128 13.73 12.45 -9.38
C ARG A 128 14.10 12.07 -7.94
N ARG A 129 15.38 11.75 -7.72
CA ARG A 129 15.96 11.52 -6.39
C ARG A 129 16.40 12.85 -5.78
N VAL A 130 16.00 13.11 -4.53
CA VAL A 130 16.35 14.33 -3.79
C VAL A 130 16.82 13.95 -2.39
N ALA A 131 18.03 14.36 -2.03
CA ALA A 131 18.51 14.27 -0.65
C ALA A 131 17.95 15.45 0.14
N VAL A 132 17.31 15.17 1.25
CA VAL A 132 16.67 16.16 2.13
C VAL A 132 17.24 16.02 3.52
N SER A 133 17.75 17.12 4.08
CA SER A 133 18.20 17.20 5.47
C SER A 133 17.53 18.41 6.12
N LEU A 134 16.80 18.17 7.19
CA LEU A 134 16.02 19.19 7.90
C LEU A 134 16.28 19.10 9.41
N GLU A 135 16.44 20.26 10.02
CA GLU A 135 16.45 20.40 11.47
C GLU A 135 15.07 20.12 12.07
N PRO A 136 14.95 20.00 13.40
CA PRO A 136 13.65 19.83 14.05
C PRO A 136 12.66 20.92 13.63
N TYR A 137 11.44 20.50 13.22
CA TYR A 137 10.33 21.36 12.82
C TYR A 137 10.61 22.27 11.61
N GLU A 138 11.69 22.03 10.89
CA GLU A 138 12.04 22.75 9.68
C GLU A 138 11.27 22.24 8.45
N TYR A 139 11.17 23.07 7.42
CA TYR A 139 10.66 22.70 6.12
C TYR A 139 11.53 23.21 4.98
N ALA A 140 11.47 22.55 3.84
CA ALA A 140 12.11 22.98 2.60
C ALA A 140 11.16 22.77 1.40
N ILE A 141 11.39 23.57 0.36
CA ILE A 141 10.72 23.40 -0.95
C ILE A 141 11.68 22.62 -1.85
N LEU A 142 11.18 21.52 -2.41
CA LEU A 142 11.90 20.59 -3.28
C LEU A 142 11.54 20.77 -4.74
#